data_b8bbcbb7818f74c9962844b2615f2d8c
#
_entry.id   b8bbcbb7818f74c9962844b2615f2d8c
#
_cell.length_a   1.000
_cell.length_b   1.000
_cell.length_c   1.000
_cell.angle_alpha   90.00
_cell.angle_beta   90.00
_cell.angle_gamma   90.00
#
_symmetry.space_group_name_H-M   'P 1'
#
loop_
_entity.id
_entity.type
_entity.pdbx_description
1 polymer ?
#
loop_
_entity_poly.entity_id
_entity_poly.type
_entity_poly.pdbx_seq_one_letter_code
_entity_poly.pdbx_strand_id
1 'polypeptide(L)'
;MALTAGIVGLPNVGKSTLFNAITKAGALAANYPFATIDPNVGIVEVPDSRLDALADIVNPKKVLPTTFEFTDIAGIVKGASKGEGLGNKFLSHIREVDAICQVVRAFDDDNVTHVSGRVDPLDDIEDINMELVLADLESVDKRLPRLEKMARQKDKDALNEVRILERIKEALENGEPIRSLEFNEEDAKYVKQAQLLTSKPMIYIANVGEDEVNEADNEKVQTIKEYADKEGSEVIVISAKIEEEIATLDDEDKDMFLEDLGIEEPGLNRLIRSTYNLLGLATYFTAGVQEVRAWTFKKGMTAPQCAGIIHTDFERGFIRAEVTSYDDYVENNGEQGAKEAGKMRLEGKEYIMQDGDVVHFRFNV
;
A
#
# COMPACT_ATOMS: atom_id res chain seq x y z
N MET A 1 -13.14 -1.22 -6.25
CA MET A 1 -12.12 -2.27 -6.16
C MET A 1 -11.22 -1.92 -4.99
N ALA A 2 -10.79 -2.90 -4.20
CA ALA A 2 -9.80 -2.69 -3.16
C ALA A 2 -8.48 -2.23 -3.81
N LEU A 3 -7.75 -1.33 -3.16
CA LEU A 3 -6.42 -0.91 -3.60
C LEU A 3 -5.41 -1.99 -3.19
N THR A 4 -4.45 -2.29 -4.06
CA THR A 4 -3.48 -3.36 -3.89
C THR A 4 -2.05 -2.87 -4.07
N ALA A 5 -1.07 -3.58 -3.49
CA ALA A 5 0.34 -3.31 -3.70
C ALA A 5 1.06 -4.52 -4.31
N GLY A 6 1.96 -4.25 -5.24
CA GLY A 6 2.80 -5.28 -5.87
C GLY A 6 4.16 -5.39 -5.21
N ILE A 7 4.55 -6.60 -4.82
CA ILE A 7 5.90 -6.90 -4.35
C ILE A 7 6.77 -7.20 -5.56
N VAL A 8 7.80 -6.40 -5.76
CA VAL A 8 8.75 -6.56 -6.86
C VAL A 8 10.18 -6.70 -6.35
N GLY A 9 11.07 -7.22 -7.15
CA GLY A 9 12.49 -7.31 -6.82
C GLY A 9 13.24 -8.14 -7.85
N LEU A 10 14.55 -7.96 -7.90
CA LEU A 10 15.44 -8.80 -8.69
C LEU A 10 15.47 -10.24 -8.13
N PRO A 11 15.95 -11.23 -8.88
CA PRO A 11 16.13 -12.56 -8.34
C PRO A 11 17.08 -12.58 -7.13
N ASN A 12 16.79 -13.43 -6.14
CA ASN A 12 17.63 -13.67 -4.96
C ASN A 12 17.80 -12.48 -4.00
N VAL A 13 16.84 -11.54 -4.00
CA VAL A 13 16.81 -10.42 -3.03
C VAL A 13 16.00 -10.71 -1.76
N GLY A 14 15.39 -11.92 -1.67
CA GLY A 14 14.51 -12.30 -0.56
C GLY A 14 13.02 -12.06 -0.81
N LYS A 15 12.62 -11.69 -2.05
CA LYS A 15 11.24 -11.42 -2.41
C LYS A 15 10.28 -12.59 -2.08
N SER A 16 10.64 -13.80 -2.48
CA SER A 16 9.80 -15.00 -2.24
C SER A 16 9.71 -15.34 -0.76
N THR A 17 10.79 -15.16 0.01
CA THR A 17 10.79 -15.36 1.47
C THR A 17 9.83 -14.36 2.15
N LEU A 18 9.90 -13.09 1.77
CA LEU A 18 8.98 -12.07 2.28
C LEU A 18 7.53 -12.39 1.89
N PHE A 19 7.29 -12.78 0.65
CA PHE A 19 5.94 -13.14 0.21
C PHE A 19 5.39 -14.38 0.91
N ASN A 20 6.25 -15.35 1.22
CA ASN A 20 5.88 -16.50 2.07
C ASN A 20 5.45 -16.04 3.48
N ALA A 21 6.18 -15.11 4.09
CA ALA A 21 5.79 -14.53 5.38
C ALA A 21 4.41 -13.87 5.30
N ILE A 22 4.15 -13.09 4.26
CA ILE A 22 2.86 -12.46 3.97
C ILE A 22 1.75 -13.52 3.85
N THR A 23 1.96 -14.56 3.07
CA THR A 23 0.95 -15.61 2.84
C THR A 23 0.69 -16.46 4.07
N LYS A 24 1.73 -16.75 4.87
CA LYS A 24 1.57 -17.48 6.15
C LYS A 24 0.79 -16.64 7.17
N ALA A 25 1.13 -15.37 7.32
CA ALA A 25 0.38 -14.44 8.17
C ALA A 25 -1.09 -14.33 7.73
N GLY A 26 -1.34 -14.32 6.40
CA GLY A 26 -2.69 -14.29 5.84
C GLY A 26 -3.47 -15.59 5.96
N ALA A 27 -2.81 -16.74 6.10
CA ALA A 27 -3.49 -18.01 6.29
C ALA A 27 -4.29 -18.08 7.61
N LEU A 28 -3.88 -17.31 8.62
CA LEU A 28 -4.64 -17.10 9.85
C LEU A 28 -5.89 -16.22 9.61
N ALA A 29 -5.84 -15.35 8.61
CA ALA A 29 -6.96 -14.49 8.19
C ALA A 29 -7.97 -15.19 7.26
N ALA A 30 -7.71 -16.42 6.80
CA ALA A 30 -8.51 -17.16 5.81
C ALA A 30 -9.93 -17.57 6.25
N ASN A 31 -10.38 -17.15 7.41
CA ASN A 31 -11.78 -17.28 7.85
C ASN A 31 -12.74 -16.27 7.19
N TYR A 32 -12.25 -15.45 6.23
CA TYR A 32 -13.08 -14.51 5.49
C TYR A 32 -13.76 -15.18 4.29
N PRO A 33 -15.09 -15.02 4.14
CA PRO A 33 -15.90 -15.77 3.17
C PRO A 33 -15.66 -15.44 1.70
N PHE A 34 -14.70 -14.56 1.36
CA PHE A 34 -14.45 -14.09 -0.01
C PHE A 34 -12.98 -14.20 -0.47
N ALA A 35 -12.13 -14.92 0.28
CA ALA A 35 -10.75 -15.14 -0.15
C ALA A 35 -10.70 -16.11 -1.33
N THR A 36 -10.59 -15.62 -2.55
CA THR A 36 -10.15 -16.40 -3.70
C THR A 36 -8.67 -16.74 -3.50
N ILE A 37 -8.34 -18.03 -3.50
CA ILE A 37 -6.95 -18.50 -3.39
C ILE A 37 -6.30 -18.31 -4.76
N ASP A 38 -5.82 -17.11 -5.04
CA ASP A 38 -4.87 -16.88 -6.12
C ASP A 38 -3.47 -17.11 -5.56
N PRO A 39 -2.64 -17.98 -6.11
CA PRO A 39 -1.31 -18.28 -5.59
C PRO A 39 -0.34 -17.09 -5.59
N ASN A 40 -0.69 -16.01 -6.28
CA ASN A 40 0.12 -14.79 -6.37
C ASN A 40 -0.44 -13.65 -5.51
N VAL A 41 -1.48 -13.88 -4.69
CA VAL A 41 -2.08 -12.86 -3.81
C VAL A 41 -1.94 -13.28 -2.36
N GLY A 42 -1.33 -12.41 -1.57
CA GLY A 42 -1.24 -12.53 -0.11
C GLY A 42 -2.19 -11.53 0.55
N ILE A 43 -3.13 -12.02 1.33
CA ILE A 43 -4.07 -11.20 2.09
C ILE A 43 -3.60 -11.16 3.54
N VAL A 44 -3.43 -9.97 4.10
CA VAL A 44 -3.01 -9.76 5.48
C VAL A 44 -3.98 -8.89 6.24
N GLU A 45 -4.07 -9.08 7.54
CA GLU A 45 -4.79 -8.17 8.42
C GLU A 45 -3.99 -6.86 8.56
N VAL A 46 -4.70 -5.72 8.57
CA VAL A 46 -4.08 -4.42 8.85
C VAL A 46 -3.99 -4.28 10.37
N PRO A 47 -2.77 -4.20 10.94
CA PRO A 47 -2.60 -4.08 12.39
C PRO A 47 -3.17 -2.75 12.88
N ASP A 48 -4.12 -2.81 13.81
CA ASP A 48 -4.76 -1.63 14.40
C ASP A 48 -5.19 -1.90 15.84
N SER A 49 -4.40 -1.46 16.81
CA SER A 49 -4.67 -1.64 18.25
C SER A 49 -5.97 -0.97 18.73
N ARG A 50 -6.51 -0.03 17.93
CA ARG A 50 -7.78 0.60 18.25
C ARG A 50 -8.95 -0.39 18.18
N LEU A 51 -8.86 -1.39 17.30
CA LEU A 51 -9.87 -2.43 17.18
C LEU A 51 -9.99 -3.25 18.47
N ASP A 52 -8.83 -3.62 19.05
CA ASP A 52 -8.77 -4.40 20.30
C ASP A 52 -9.32 -3.58 21.47
N ALA A 53 -8.93 -2.31 21.59
CA ALA A 53 -9.45 -1.40 22.63
C ALA A 53 -10.98 -1.22 22.53
N LEU A 54 -11.54 -1.12 21.34
CA LEU A 54 -12.99 -1.07 21.13
C LEU A 54 -13.66 -2.40 21.50
N ALA A 55 -13.04 -3.53 21.19
CA ALA A 55 -13.53 -4.85 21.54
C ALA A 55 -13.56 -5.05 23.07
N ASP A 56 -12.56 -4.59 23.80
CA ASP A 56 -12.50 -4.67 25.26
C ASP A 56 -13.65 -3.89 25.92
N ILE A 57 -14.01 -2.72 25.36
CA ILE A 57 -15.12 -1.90 25.86
C ILE A 57 -16.48 -2.55 25.56
N VAL A 58 -16.67 -3.01 24.33
CA VAL A 58 -17.97 -3.50 23.84
C VAL A 58 -18.23 -4.95 24.22
N ASN A 59 -17.17 -5.75 24.39
CA ASN A 59 -17.20 -7.21 24.60
C ASN A 59 -18.07 -7.94 23.55
N PRO A 60 -17.73 -7.82 22.25
CA PRO A 60 -18.56 -8.33 21.16
C PRO A 60 -18.43 -9.86 21.00
N LYS A 61 -19.34 -10.47 20.24
CA LYS A 61 -19.22 -11.87 19.85
C LYS A 61 -18.12 -12.12 18.81
N LYS A 62 -17.81 -11.10 18.00
CA LYS A 62 -16.79 -11.18 16.93
C LYS A 62 -16.02 -9.88 16.82
N VAL A 63 -14.73 -10.01 16.57
CA VAL A 63 -13.83 -8.92 16.22
C VAL A 63 -13.34 -9.15 14.79
N LEU A 64 -13.52 -8.18 13.91
CA LEU A 64 -13.21 -8.31 12.50
C LEU A 64 -12.25 -7.19 12.06
N PRO A 65 -10.96 -7.47 11.92
CA PRO A 65 -10.00 -6.52 11.36
C PRO A 65 -10.29 -6.25 9.88
N THR A 66 -9.74 -5.18 9.34
CA THR A 66 -9.69 -5.00 7.90
C THR A 66 -8.46 -5.69 7.32
N THR A 67 -8.51 -5.98 6.02
CA THR A 67 -7.44 -6.68 5.31
C THR A 67 -6.86 -5.84 4.19
N PHE A 68 -5.62 -6.13 3.82
CA PHE A 68 -4.91 -5.55 2.70
C PHE A 68 -4.32 -6.65 1.81
N GLU A 69 -4.25 -6.40 0.50
CA GLU A 69 -3.79 -7.38 -0.48
C GLU A 69 -2.43 -6.99 -1.06
N PHE A 70 -1.48 -7.92 -0.99
CA PHE A 70 -0.22 -7.87 -1.72
C PHE A 70 -0.22 -8.86 -2.87
N THR A 71 0.29 -8.45 -4.01
CA THR A 71 0.45 -9.32 -5.19
C THR A 71 1.94 -9.62 -5.40
N ASP A 72 2.30 -10.89 -5.51
CA ASP A 72 3.64 -11.27 -5.93
C ASP A 72 3.81 -11.05 -7.43
N ILE A 73 4.67 -10.11 -7.77
CA ILE A 73 5.00 -9.83 -9.16
C ILE A 73 6.30 -10.55 -9.51
N ALA A 74 6.23 -11.41 -10.51
CA ALA A 74 7.39 -12.20 -10.96
C ALA A 74 8.61 -11.29 -11.19
N GLY A 75 9.79 -11.76 -10.76
CA GLY A 75 11.02 -10.97 -10.82
C GLY A 75 11.34 -10.46 -12.23
N ILE A 76 11.86 -9.24 -12.28
CA ILE A 76 12.31 -8.61 -13.52
C ILE A 76 13.62 -9.24 -13.99
N VAL A 77 13.78 -9.34 -15.30
CA VAL A 77 15.06 -9.60 -15.95
C VAL A 77 15.40 -8.38 -16.80
N LYS A 78 16.65 -7.93 -16.77
CA LYS A 78 17.17 -6.86 -17.62
C LYS A 78 16.71 -7.03 -19.08
N GLY A 79 16.14 -5.99 -19.69
CA GLY A 79 15.58 -6.04 -21.04
C GLY A 79 14.07 -6.36 -21.10
N ALA A 80 13.38 -6.35 -19.98
CA ALA A 80 11.94 -6.57 -19.90
C ALA A 80 11.13 -5.60 -20.78
N SER A 81 11.57 -4.36 -20.89
CA SER A 81 10.95 -3.32 -21.73
C SER A 81 11.12 -3.54 -23.23
N LYS A 82 12.12 -4.33 -23.64
CA LYS A 82 12.39 -4.62 -25.06
C LYS A 82 11.56 -5.73 -25.67
N GLY A 83 10.60 -6.29 -24.93
CA GLY A 83 9.41 -6.82 -25.56
C GLY A 83 9.35 -8.30 -25.87
N GLU A 84 10.09 -9.20 -25.25
CA GLU A 84 9.84 -10.64 -25.44
C GLU A 84 9.49 -11.37 -24.12
N GLY A 85 8.30 -11.96 -24.08
CA GLY A 85 7.92 -12.99 -23.11
C GLY A 85 7.65 -12.50 -21.69
N LEU A 86 8.52 -12.85 -20.72
CA LEU A 86 8.32 -12.62 -19.28
C LEU A 86 8.31 -11.14 -18.88
N GLY A 87 9.04 -10.28 -19.61
CA GLY A 87 9.08 -8.84 -19.33
C GLY A 87 7.73 -8.15 -19.51
N ASN A 88 6.99 -8.49 -20.57
CA ASN A 88 5.65 -7.95 -20.79
C ASN A 88 4.66 -8.39 -19.71
N LYS A 89 4.78 -9.60 -19.17
CA LYS A 89 3.96 -10.05 -18.04
C LYS A 89 4.26 -9.26 -16.78
N PHE A 90 5.54 -9.02 -16.47
CA PHE A 90 5.95 -8.20 -15.35
C PHE A 90 5.34 -6.80 -15.41
N LEU A 91 5.51 -6.10 -16.55
CA LEU A 91 4.95 -4.76 -16.75
C LEU A 91 3.41 -4.76 -16.70
N SER A 92 2.75 -5.81 -17.18
CA SER A 92 1.31 -5.97 -17.08
C SER A 92 0.84 -6.06 -15.63
N HIS A 93 1.49 -6.89 -14.82
CA HIS A 93 1.15 -7.02 -13.39
C HIS A 93 1.39 -5.73 -12.61
N ILE A 94 2.47 -4.98 -12.94
CA ILE A 94 2.67 -3.65 -12.33
C ILE A 94 1.54 -2.69 -12.68
N ARG A 95 0.96 -2.77 -13.89
CA ARG A 95 -0.19 -1.91 -14.25
C ARG A 95 -1.42 -2.19 -13.39
N GLU A 96 -1.61 -3.41 -12.92
CA GLU A 96 -2.79 -3.84 -12.17
C GLU A 96 -2.77 -3.41 -10.69
N VAL A 97 -1.60 -3.17 -10.11
CA VAL A 97 -1.47 -2.74 -8.71
C VAL A 97 -1.45 -1.22 -8.56
N ASP A 98 -1.79 -0.72 -7.37
CA ASP A 98 -1.89 0.72 -7.09
C ASP A 98 -0.61 1.31 -6.49
N ALA A 99 0.20 0.48 -5.82
CA ALA A 99 1.53 0.84 -5.28
C ALA A 99 2.54 -0.26 -5.55
N ILE A 100 3.82 0.08 -5.50
CA ILE A 100 4.94 -0.85 -5.69
C ILE A 100 5.74 -0.92 -4.40
N CYS A 101 6.00 -2.14 -3.91
CA CYS A 101 6.91 -2.43 -2.82
C CYS A 101 8.13 -3.14 -3.38
N GLN A 102 9.23 -2.43 -3.55
CA GLN A 102 10.45 -2.99 -4.14
C GLN A 102 11.36 -3.56 -3.06
N VAL A 103 11.58 -4.88 -3.10
CA VAL A 103 12.55 -5.57 -2.23
C VAL A 103 13.96 -5.36 -2.79
N VAL A 104 14.84 -4.79 -1.97
CA VAL A 104 16.22 -4.51 -2.29
C VAL A 104 17.12 -5.29 -1.34
N ARG A 105 18.07 -6.03 -1.88
CA ARG A 105 19.00 -6.81 -1.07
C ARG A 105 20.00 -5.90 -0.38
N ALA A 106 20.01 -5.91 0.96
CA ALA A 106 20.94 -5.17 1.80
C ALA A 106 21.73 -6.09 2.74
N PHE A 107 21.77 -7.40 2.47
CA PHE A 107 22.50 -8.41 3.23
C PHE A 107 23.58 -9.08 2.40
N ASP A 108 24.62 -9.57 3.03
CA ASP A 108 25.65 -10.40 2.44
C ASP A 108 25.43 -11.87 2.83
N ASP A 109 25.42 -12.76 1.86
CA ASP A 109 25.36 -14.22 2.04
C ASP A 109 26.07 -14.89 0.86
N ASP A 110 27.19 -15.57 1.13
CA ASP A 110 28.02 -16.24 0.14
C ASP A 110 27.30 -17.41 -0.53
N ASN A 111 26.27 -17.96 0.10
CA ASN A 111 25.45 -19.06 -0.42
C ASN A 111 24.34 -18.57 -1.37
N VAL A 112 24.06 -17.28 -1.40
CA VAL A 112 23.02 -16.67 -2.22
C VAL A 112 23.66 -15.82 -3.32
N THR A 113 23.72 -16.37 -4.53
CA THR A 113 24.32 -15.68 -5.70
C THR A 113 23.49 -14.46 -6.07
N HIS A 114 24.12 -13.30 -6.23
CA HIS A 114 23.50 -12.12 -6.80
C HIS A 114 23.57 -12.16 -8.35
N VAL A 115 22.51 -11.69 -9.02
CA VAL A 115 22.43 -11.72 -10.50
C VAL A 115 23.53 -10.91 -11.19
N SER A 116 24.01 -9.82 -10.55
CA SER A 116 25.11 -8.98 -11.05
C SER A 116 26.49 -9.40 -10.53
N GLY A 117 26.55 -10.49 -9.73
CA GLY A 117 27.80 -10.96 -9.13
C GLY A 117 28.31 -10.15 -7.94
N ARG A 118 27.64 -9.05 -7.59
CA ARG A 118 27.90 -8.22 -6.40
C ARG A 118 26.58 -7.71 -5.83
N VAL A 119 26.54 -7.44 -4.55
CA VAL A 119 25.40 -6.79 -3.89
C VAL A 119 25.60 -5.28 -3.95
N ASP A 120 24.82 -4.62 -4.77
CA ASP A 120 24.81 -3.17 -4.91
C ASP A 120 23.34 -2.69 -4.93
N PRO A 121 22.83 -2.18 -3.79
CA PRO A 121 21.44 -1.78 -3.68
C PRO A 121 21.03 -0.68 -4.66
N LEU A 122 21.93 0.23 -5.01
CA LEU A 122 21.65 1.33 -5.93
C LEU A 122 21.46 0.80 -7.35
N ASP A 123 22.40 -0.06 -7.82
CA ASP A 123 22.27 -0.70 -9.13
C ASP A 123 20.95 -1.50 -9.24
N ASP A 124 20.57 -2.21 -8.16
CA ASP A 124 19.34 -2.99 -8.12
C ASP A 124 18.07 -2.13 -8.23
N ILE A 125 18.06 -0.97 -7.56
CA ILE A 125 16.97 -0.01 -7.65
C ILE A 125 16.90 0.60 -9.05
N GLU A 126 18.04 1.04 -9.57
CA GLU A 126 18.13 1.69 -10.88
C GLU A 126 17.76 0.72 -12.03
N ASP A 127 18.12 -0.55 -11.93
CA ASP A 127 17.76 -1.57 -12.93
C ASP A 127 16.23 -1.70 -13.07
N ILE A 128 15.49 -1.76 -11.97
CA ILE A 128 14.02 -1.85 -11.99
C ILE A 128 13.42 -0.51 -12.47
N ASN A 129 13.87 0.61 -11.92
CA ASN A 129 13.35 1.92 -12.30
C ASN A 129 13.57 2.21 -13.79
N MET A 130 14.73 1.84 -14.34
CA MET A 130 15.03 2.04 -15.76
C MET A 130 14.07 1.25 -16.66
N GLU A 131 13.74 0.00 -16.31
CA GLU A 131 12.78 -0.80 -17.09
C GLU A 131 11.37 -0.16 -17.07
N LEU A 132 10.94 0.41 -15.93
CA LEU A 132 9.67 1.14 -15.84
C LEU A 132 9.69 2.43 -16.65
N VAL A 133 10.79 3.19 -16.58
CA VAL A 133 11.00 4.42 -17.36
C VAL A 133 10.94 4.15 -18.86
N LEU A 134 11.65 3.12 -19.34
CA LEU A 134 11.67 2.76 -20.75
C LEU A 134 10.27 2.32 -21.25
N ALA A 135 9.53 1.57 -20.43
CA ALA A 135 8.18 1.16 -20.77
C ALA A 135 7.20 2.36 -20.84
N ASP A 136 7.35 3.32 -19.94
CA ASP A 136 6.56 4.55 -19.95
C ASP A 136 6.92 5.44 -21.12
N LEU A 137 8.20 5.58 -21.43
CA LEU A 137 8.68 6.35 -22.60
C LEU A 137 8.07 5.81 -23.90
N GLU A 138 8.08 4.49 -24.08
CA GLU A 138 7.44 3.84 -25.24
C GLU A 138 5.93 4.14 -25.27
N SER A 139 5.26 4.12 -24.12
CA SER A 139 3.84 4.43 -24.02
C SER A 139 3.51 5.88 -24.39
N VAL A 140 4.34 6.82 -23.92
CA VAL A 140 4.22 8.26 -24.23
C VAL A 140 4.48 8.50 -25.70
N ASP A 141 5.53 7.92 -26.28
CA ASP A 141 5.88 8.06 -27.71
C ASP A 141 4.77 7.55 -28.64
N LYS A 142 4.06 6.49 -28.24
CA LYS A 142 2.89 5.98 -29.00
C LYS A 142 1.67 6.90 -28.87
N ARG A 143 1.48 7.58 -27.75
CA ARG A 143 0.29 8.40 -27.46
C ARG A 143 0.40 9.81 -28.00
N LEU A 144 1.57 10.46 -27.92
CA LEU A 144 1.79 11.83 -28.31
C LEU A 144 1.33 12.18 -29.73
N PRO A 145 1.68 11.43 -30.81
CA PRO A 145 1.30 11.80 -32.19
C PRO A 145 -0.21 11.89 -32.41
N ARG A 146 -0.98 11.06 -31.71
CA ARG A 146 -2.45 11.08 -31.77
C ARG A 146 -3.02 12.33 -31.09
N LEU A 147 -2.50 12.66 -29.91
CA LEU A 147 -2.94 13.84 -29.16
C LEU A 147 -2.55 15.14 -29.86
N GLU A 148 -1.35 15.23 -30.43
CA GLU A 148 -0.93 16.38 -31.23
C GLU A 148 -1.88 16.65 -32.44
N LYS A 149 -2.35 15.56 -33.08
CA LYS A 149 -3.32 15.70 -34.17
C LYS A 149 -4.65 16.27 -33.66
N MET A 150 -5.12 15.87 -32.47
CA MET A 150 -6.34 16.40 -31.85
C MET A 150 -6.11 17.87 -31.40
N ALA A 151 -4.96 18.16 -30.82
CA ALA A 151 -4.56 19.51 -30.38
C ALA A 151 -4.57 20.51 -31.54
N ARG A 152 -4.12 20.11 -32.75
CA ARG A 152 -4.20 20.95 -33.98
C ARG A 152 -5.62 21.30 -34.38
N GLN A 153 -6.62 20.54 -33.94
CA GLN A 153 -8.05 20.83 -34.14
C GLN A 153 -8.61 21.77 -33.05
N LYS A 154 -7.75 22.39 -32.24
CA LYS A 154 -8.10 23.31 -31.14
C LYS A 154 -8.87 22.64 -29.97
N ASP A 155 -8.70 21.34 -29.79
CA ASP A 155 -9.15 20.64 -28.59
C ASP A 155 -8.28 21.07 -27.39
N LYS A 156 -8.91 21.75 -26.41
CA LYS A 156 -8.20 22.32 -25.25
C LYS A 156 -7.67 21.23 -24.32
N ASP A 157 -8.40 20.15 -24.16
CA ASP A 157 -7.97 19.04 -23.29
C ASP A 157 -6.79 18.31 -23.91
N ALA A 158 -6.81 18.07 -25.22
CA ALA A 158 -5.68 17.50 -25.95
C ALA A 158 -4.44 18.41 -25.91
N LEU A 159 -4.59 19.73 -25.97
CA LEU A 159 -3.48 20.68 -25.84
C LEU A 159 -2.81 20.59 -24.45
N ASN A 160 -3.61 20.55 -23.40
CA ASN A 160 -3.10 20.42 -22.04
C ASN A 160 -2.42 19.05 -21.83
N GLU A 161 -3.02 17.99 -22.33
CA GLU A 161 -2.46 16.65 -22.23
C GLU A 161 -1.12 16.53 -22.97
N VAL A 162 -1.00 17.10 -24.18
CA VAL A 162 0.27 17.15 -24.94
C VAL A 162 1.34 17.86 -24.12
N ARG A 163 1.05 19.06 -23.59
CA ARG A 163 1.99 19.80 -22.75
C ARG A 163 2.52 18.99 -21.57
N ILE A 164 1.63 18.27 -20.90
CA ILE A 164 2.01 17.44 -19.75
C ILE A 164 2.83 16.22 -20.18
N LEU A 165 2.43 15.54 -21.27
CA LEU A 165 3.16 14.37 -21.75
C LEU A 165 4.53 14.74 -22.34
N GLU A 166 4.70 15.92 -22.93
CA GLU A 166 6.02 16.43 -23.36
C GLU A 166 6.95 16.64 -22.16
N ARG A 167 6.45 17.25 -21.06
CA ARG A 167 7.20 17.39 -19.81
C ARG A 167 7.56 16.05 -19.20
N ILE A 168 6.63 15.10 -19.20
CA ILE A 168 6.85 13.73 -18.73
C ILE A 168 7.90 13.03 -19.60
N LYS A 169 7.82 13.18 -20.92
CA LYS A 169 8.78 12.61 -21.84
C LYS A 169 10.20 13.09 -21.57
N GLU A 170 10.38 14.40 -21.39
CA GLU A 170 11.68 15.01 -21.06
C GLU A 170 12.28 14.40 -19.78
N ALA A 171 11.47 14.22 -18.71
CA ALA A 171 11.92 13.59 -17.47
C ALA A 171 12.31 12.13 -17.70
N LEU A 172 11.47 11.35 -18.41
CA LEU A 172 11.75 9.95 -18.71
C LEU A 172 13.00 9.77 -19.58
N GLU A 173 13.25 10.67 -20.55
CA GLU A 173 14.49 10.68 -21.36
C GLU A 173 15.73 10.92 -20.51
N ASN A 174 15.60 11.65 -19.40
CA ASN A 174 16.66 11.85 -18.41
C ASN A 174 16.74 10.71 -17.36
N GLY A 175 15.90 9.67 -17.47
CA GLY A 175 15.85 8.57 -16.51
C GLY A 175 15.10 8.87 -15.21
N GLU A 176 14.38 10.00 -15.15
CA GLU A 176 13.63 10.42 -13.95
C GLU A 176 12.24 9.82 -13.93
N PRO A 177 11.84 9.13 -12.83
CA PRO A 177 10.50 8.60 -12.67
C PRO A 177 9.49 9.74 -12.44
N ILE A 178 8.26 9.57 -12.94
CA ILE A 178 7.22 10.62 -12.86
C ILE A 178 6.84 10.96 -11.43
N ARG A 179 6.91 10.01 -10.48
CA ARG A 179 6.61 10.21 -9.06
C ARG A 179 7.53 11.24 -8.38
N SER A 180 8.72 11.51 -8.94
CA SER A 180 9.64 12.55 -8.45
C SER A 180 9.27 13.97 -8.92
N LEU A 181 8.30 14.10 -9.84
CA LEU A 181 7.88 15.38 -10.40
C LEU A 181 6.69 15.96 -9.64
N GLU A 182 6.71 17.25 -9.41
CA GLU A 182 5.56 17.97 -8.85
C GLU A 182 4.60 18.43 -9.95
N PHE A 183 3.31 18.18 -9.74
CA PHE A 183 2.23 18.64 -10.60
C PHE A 183 1.19 19.39 -9.78
N ASN A 184 0.64 20.47 -10.32
CA ASN A 184 -0.52 21.13 -9.73
C ASN A 184 -1.79 20.26 -9.91
N GLU A 185 -2.87 20.61 -9.21
CA GLU A 185 -4.12 19.83 -9.23
C GLU A 185 -4.73 19.66 -10.64
N GLU A 186 -4.62 20.71 -11.47
CA GLU A 186 -5.15 20.66 -12.85
C GLU A 186 -4.35 19.69 -13.73
N ASP A 187 -3.02 19.68 -13.57
CA ASP A 187 -2.13 18.82 -14.35
C ASP A 187 -2.15 17.37 -13.84
N ALA A 188 -2.30 17.17 -12.54
CA ALA A 188 -2.34 15.84 -11.92
C ALA A 188 -3.42 14.91 -12.50
N LYS A 189 -4.55 15.47 -12.98
CA LYS A 189 -5.60 14.68 -13.65
C LYS A 189 -5.10 14.04 -14.94
N TYR A 190 -4.27 14.73 -15.73
CA TYR A 190 -3.69 14.19 -16.97
C TYR A 190 -2.63 13.14 -16.69
N VAL A 191 -1.80 13.34 -15.66
CA VAL A 191 -0.84 12.34 -15.18
C VAL A 191 -1.57 11.05 -14.79
N LYS A 192 -2.65 11.16 -14.02
CA LYS A 192 -3.48 10.02 -13.62
C LYS A 192 -4.12 9.31 -14.82
N GLN A 193 -4.62 10.07 -15.82
CA GLN A 193 -5.22 9.52 -17.04
C GLN A 193 -4.18 8.79 -17.92
N ALA A 194 -2.92 9.18 -17.84
CA ALA A 194 -1.85 8.56 -18.58
C ALA A 194 -1.55 7.13 -18.11
N GLN A 195 -1.88 6.79 -16.85
CA GLN A 195 -1.68 5.47 -16.22
C GLN A 195 -0.25 4.92 -16.39
N LEU A 196 0.73 5.79 -16.21
CA LEU A 196 2.13 5.45 -16.36
C LEU A 196 2.65 4.71 -15.12
N LEU A 197 3.59 3.79 -15.34
CA LEU A 197 4.12 2.91 -14.29
C LEU A 197 4.94 3.67 -13.26
N THR A 198 5.76 4.62 -13.72
CA THR A 198 6.64 5.42 -12.86
C THR A 198 5.90 6.52 -12.09
N SER A 199 4.59 6.71 -12.34
CA SER A 199 3.73 7.59 -11.54
C SER A 199 3.16 6.89 -10.29
N LYS A 200 3.28 5.55 -10.20
CA LYS A 200 2.81 4.80 -9.03
C LYS A 200 3.68 5.10 -7.81
N PRO A 201 3.05 5.27 -6.63
CA PRO A 201 3.79 5.43 -5.39
C PRO A 201 4.60 4.17 -5.07
N MET A 202 5.77 4.36 -4.43
CA MET A 202 6.73 3.29 -4.15
C MET A 202 7.19 3.29 -2.71
N ILE A 203 7.40 2.10 -2.16
CA ILE A 203 8.12 1.84 -0.91
C ILE A 203 9.31 0.95 -1.26
N TYR A 204 10.46 1.27 -0.71
CA TYR A 204 11.64 0.41 -0.76
C TYR A 204 11.71 -0.45 0.50
N ILE A 205 11.90 -1.75 0.31
CA ILE A 205 12.07 -2.71 1.40
C ILE A 205 13.54 -3.10 1.42
N ALA A 206 14.29 -2.53 2.36
CA ALA A 206 15.67 -2.91 2.59
C ALA A 206 15.70 -4.25 3.33
N ASN A 207 15.96 -5.34 2.61
CA ASN A 207 16.03 -6.67 3.18
C ASN A 207 17.45 -6.93 3.72
N VAL A 208 17.58 -6.94 5.04
CA VAL A 208 18.84 -7.11 5.77
C VAL A 208 19.01 -8.52 6.33
N GLY A 209 20.21 -8.86 6.82
CA GLY A 209 20.48 -10.09 7.56
C GLY A 209 19.75 -10.12 8.91
N GLU A 210 19.67 -11.31 9.50
CA GLU A 210 19.02 -11.51 10.80
C GLU A 210 19.69 -10.70 11.92
N ASP A 211 21.03 -10.62 11.87
CA ASP A 211 21.84 -9.88 12.86
C ASP A 211 21.82 -8.35 12.66
N GLU A 212 21.32 -7.88 11.50
CA GLU A 212 21.39 -6.48 11.07
C GLU A 212 20.08 -5.70 11.23
N VAL A 213 19.01 -6.33 11.75
CA VAL A 213 17.67 -5.72 11.84
C VAL A 213 17.65 -4.46 12.71
N ASN A 214 18.51 -4.41 13.74
CA ASN A 214 18.65 -3.28 14.66
C ASN A 214 19.84 -2.38 14.33
N GLU A 215 20.62 -2.68 13.29
CA GLU A 215 21.79 -1.89 12.91
C GLU A 215 21.37 -0.64 12.13
N ALA A 216 21.34 0.48 12.85
CA ALA A 216 21.07 1.80 12.26
C ALA A 216 22.11 2.25 11.21
N ASP A 217 23.31 1.65 11.24
CA ASP A 217 24.49 2.08 10.49
C ASP A 217 24.88 1.16 9.31
N ASN A 218 23.97 0.32 8.84
CA ASN A 218 24.21 -0.48 7.63
C ASN A 218 24.35 0.45 6.41
N GLU A 219 25.56 0.51 5.81
CA GLU A 219 25.85 1.39 4.66
C GLU A 219 24.91 1.15 3.48
N LYS A 220 24.51 -0.11 3.23
CA LYS A 220 23.58 -0.46 2.15
C LYS A 220 22.20 0.11 2.42
N VAL A 221 21.73 0.07 3.66
CA VAL A 221 20.45 0.68 4.06
C VAL A 221 20.51 2.20 3.91
N GLN A 222 21.61 2.85 4.29
CA GLN A 222 21.80 4.29 4.10
C GLN A 222 21.76 4.67 2.62
N THR A 223 22.41 3.91 1.75
CA THR A 223 22.36 4.12 0.29
C THR A 223 20.93 4.06 -0.24
N ILE A 224 20.11 3.09 0.23
CA ILE A 224 18.71 2.98 -0.15
C ILE A 224 17.91 4.20 0.34
N LYS A 225 18.12 4.63 1.59
CA LYS A 225 17.45 5.81 2.17
C LYS A 225 17.78 7.08 1.41
N GLU A 226 19.07 7.33 1.10
CA GLU A 226 19.49 8.49 0.32
C GLU A 226 18.89 8.54 -1.08
N TYR A 227 18.70 7.37 -1.70
CA TYR A 227 18.01 7.30 -2.98
C TYR A 227 16.52 7.60 -2.83
N ALA A 228 15.85 6.95 -1.88
CA ALA A 228 14.42 7.11 -1.64
C ALA A 228 14.04 8.54 -1.27
N ASP A 229 14.86 9.22 -0.46
CA ASP A 229 14.64 10.61 -0.05
C ASP A 229 14.59 11.58 -1.23
N LYS A 230 15.39 11.32 -2.29
CA LYS A 230 15.40 12.16 -3.49
C LYS A 230 14.08 12.13 -4.26
N GLU A 231 13.34 11.05 -4.18
CA GLU A 231 12.03 10.90 -4.84
C GLU A 231 10.84 10.93 -3.87
N GLY A 232 11.10 11.19 -2.57
CA GLY A 232 10.06 11.25 -1.54
C GLY A 232 9.43 9.90 -1.20
N SER A 233 10.16 8.80 -1.42
CA SER A 233 9.71 7.44 -1.11
C SER A 233 10.15 7.01 0.29
N GLU A 234 9.38 6.14 0.94
CA GLU A 234 9.69 5.57 2.25
C GLU A 234 10.56 4.31 2.13
N VAL A 235 11.41 4.07 3.13
CA VAL A 235 12.21 2.84 3.26
C VAL A 235 11.82 2.09 4.52
N ILE A 236 11.47 0.81 4.37
CA ILE A 236 11.19 -0.11 5.46
C ILE A 236 12.32 -1.12 5.55
N VAL A 237 12.98 -1.18 6.69
CA VAL A 237 14.03 -2.18 6.95
C VAL A 237 13.39 -3.43 7.51
N ILE A 238 13.61 -4.57 6.86
CA ILE A 238 13.03 -5.88 7.21
C ILE A 238 14.11 -6.96 7.03
N SER A 239 14.12 -7.97 7.89
CA SER A 239 14.71 -9.26 7.55
C SER A 239 13.61 -10.23 7.11
N ALA A 240 13.54 -10.52 5.83
CA ALA A 240 12.50 -11.42 5.29
C ALA A 240 12.54 -12.80 5.96
N LYS A 241 13.72 -13.24 6.41
CA LYS A 241 13.91 -14.50 7.11
C LYS A 241 13.31 -14.49 8.50
N ILE A 242 13.54 -13.41 9.28
CA ILE A 242 12.89 -13.19 10.58
C ILE A 242 11.37 -13.15 10.42
N GLU A 243 10.85 -12.42 9.42
CA GLU A 243 9.40 -12.33 9.19
C GLU A 243 8.79 -13.70 8.85
N GLU A 244 9.51 -14.53 8.09
CA GLU A 244 9.05 -15.90 7.80
C GLU A 244 9.03 -16.79 9.04
N GLU A 245 9.97 -16.62 9.97
CA GLU A 245 9.99 -17.32 11.26
C GLU A 245 8.83 -16.85 12.16
N ILE A 246 8.68 -15.53 12.35
CA ILE A 246 7.60 -14.93 13.15
C ILE A 246 6.23 -15.41 12.67
N ALA A 247 6.03 -15.51 11.36
CA ALA A 247 4.76 -15.95 10.79
C ALA A 247 4.38 -17.42 11.12
N THR A 248 5.29 -18.19 11.72
CA THR A 248 5.05 -19.59 12.13
C THR A 248 4.85 -19.75 13.64
N LEU A 249 5.13 -18.70 14.42
CA LEU A 249 5.04 -18.73 15.89
C LEU A 249 3.61 -18.43 16.36
N ASP A 250 3.25 -18.96 17.51
CA ASP A 250 2.05 -18.51 18.21
C ASP A 250 2.31 -17.17 18.92
N ASP A 251 1.26 -16.55 19.46
CA ASP A 251 1.34 -15.17 19.98
C ASP A 251 2.30 -15.04 21.16
N GLU A 252 2.38 -16.06 22.07
CA GLU A 252 3.28 -16.05 23.23
C GLU A 252 4.76 -16.18 22.81
N ASP A 253 5.05 -17.11 21.91
CA ASP A 253 6.39 -17.31 21.35
C ASP A 253 6.84 -16.14 20.49
N LYS A 254 5.93 -15.50 19.80
CA LYS A 254 6.18 -14.32 18.98
C LYS A 254 6.66 -13.13 19.82
N ASP A 255 5.97 -12.83 20.91
CA ASP A 255 6.35 -11.73 21.80
C ASP A 255 7.74 -11.97 22.43
N MET A 256 8.03 -13.18 22.86
CA MET A 256 9.34 -13.56 23.38
C MET A 256 10.43 -13.42 22.31
N PHE A 257 10.16 -13.85 21.08
CA PHE A 257 11.11 -13.77 19.97
C PHE A 257 11.42 -12.32 19.57
N LEU A 258 10.41 -11.45 19.55
CA LEU A 258 10.61 -10.01 19.31
C LEU A 258 11.43 -9.35 20.40
N GLU A 259 11.19 -9.69 21.69
CA GLU A 259 11.96 -9.20 22.84
C GLU A 259 13.43 -9.62 22.75
N ASP A 260 13.69 -10.90 22.44
CA ASP A 260 15.04 -11.43 22.28
C ASP A 260 15.83 -10.72 21.16
N LEU A 261 15.14 -10.35 20.08
CA LEU A 261 15.72 -9.59 18.97
C LEU A 261 15.81 -8.09 19.24
N GLY A 262 15.18 -7.58 20.30
CA GLY A 262 15.12 -6.16 20.62
C GLY A 262 14.30 -5.33 19.63
N ILE A 263 13.31 -5.93 18.98
CA ILE A 263 12.36 -5.29 18.05
C ILE A 263 10.98 -5.15 18.70
N GLU A 264 10.38 -3.96 18.57
CA GLU A 264 9.06 -3.68 19.17
C GLU A 264 7.91 -4.36 18.45
N GLU A 265 8.03 -4.55 17.12
CA GLU A 265 6.99 -5.16 16.28
C GLU A 265 7.60 -5.77 15.02
N PRO A 266 6.90 -6.73 14.37
CA PRO A 266 7.31 -7.27 13.08
C PRO A 266 7.45 -6.17 12.02
N GLY A 267 8.48 -6.27 11.18
CA GLY A 267 8.69 -5.36 10.05
C GLY A 267 7.54 -5.42 9.04
N LEU A 268 6.90 -6.59 8.90
CA LEU A 268 5.71 -6.78 8.08
C LEU A 268 4.56 -5.86 8.52
N ASN A 269 4.34 -5.67 9.82
CA ASN A 269 3.32 -4.77 10.33
C ASN A 269 3.58 -3.32 9.91
N ARG A 270 4.85 -2.89 9.98
CA ARG A 270 5.26 -1.56 9.48
C ARG A 270 5.02 -1.43 7.99
N LEU A 271 5.40 -2.43 7.20
CA LEU A 271 5.18 -2.46 5.76
C LEU A 271 3.70 -2.31 5.41
N ILE A 272 2.82 -3.08 6.08
CA ILE A 272 1.38 -3.02 5.85
C ILE A 272 0.84 -1.62 6.14
N ARG A 273 1.19 -1.02 7.28
CA ARG A 273 0.72 0.32 7.65
C ARG A 273 1.26 1.40 6.71
N SER A 274 2.55 1.35 6.36
CA SER A 274 3.15 2.31 5.44
C SER A 274 2.52 2.24 4.05
N THR A 275 2.29 1.04 3.54
CA THR A 275 1.63 0.84 2.24
C THR A 275 0.19 1.34 2.26
N TYR A 276 -0.53 1.05 3.35
CA TYR A 276 -1.89 1.50 3.58
C TYR A 276 -1.99 3.05 3.59
N ASN A 277 -1.08 3.70 4.31
CA ASN A 277 -1.00 5.15 4.36
C ASN A 277 -0.59 5.78 3.02
N LEU A 278 0.39 5.17 2.32
CA LEU A 278 0.86 5.62 1.01
C LEU A 278 -0.27 5.67 -0.02
N LEU A 279 -1.19 4.70 0.03
CA LEU A 279 -2.37 4.64 -0.83
C LEU A 279 -3.50 5.59 -0.40
N GLY A 280 -3.29 6.37 0.66
CA GLY A 280 -4.29 7.29 1.20
C GLY A 280 -5.49 6.57 1.81
N LEU A 281 -5.28 5.36 2.31
CA LEU A 281 -6.29 4.59 3.02
C LEU A 281 -6.37 5.01 4.50
N ALA A 282 -7.52 4.80 5.10
CA ALA A 282 -7.78 5.02 6.51
C ALA A 282 -8.83 4.04 6.98
N THR A 283 -9.07 4.00 8.30
CA THR A 283 -9.96 3.04 8.93
C THR A 283 -11.03 3.76 9.74
N TYR A 284 -12.30 3.39 9.54
CA TYR A 284 -13.37 3.69 10.47
C TYR A 284 -13.89 2.39 11.09
N PHE A 285 -14.60 2.51 12.20
CA PHE A 285 -15.08 1.36 12.97
C PHE A 285 -16.60 1.37 13.08
N THR A 286 -17.17 0.16 13.13
CA THR A 286 -18.52 -0.06 13.65
C THR A 286 -18.40 -0.90 14.92
N ALA A 287 -19.05 -0.48 15.98
CA ALA A 287 -18.97 -1.13 17.29
C ALA A 287 -20.36 -1.50 17.80
N GLY A 288 -20.56 -2.80 18.02
CA GLY A 288 -21.81 -3.35 18.52
C GLY A 288 -21.62 -4.71 19.17
N VAL A 289 -22.59 -5.14 19.98
CA VAL A 289 -22.53 -6.40 20.73
C VAL A 289 -22.41 -7.66 19.84
N GLN A 290 -22.79 -7.60 18.58
CA GLN A 290 -22.63 -8.72 17.66
C GLN A 290 -21.23 -8.75 17.07
N GLU A 291 -20.73 -7.59 16.65
CA GLU A 291 -19.38 -7.45 16.11
C GLU A 291 -18.82 -6.06 16.36
N VAL A 292 -17.50 -6.00 16.52
CA VAL A 292 -16.68 -4.81 16.33
C VAL A 292 -15.86 -5.01 15.09
N ARG A 293 -15.92 -4.06 14.15
CA ARG A 293 -15.30 -4.24 12.84
C ARG A 293 -14.61 -2.99 12.36
N ALA A 294 -13.41 -3.19 11.79
CA ALA A 294 -12.64 -2.18 11.08
C ALA A 294 -13.01 -2.19 9.59
N TRP A 295 -13.17 -1.00 8.99
CA TRP A 295 -13.53 -0.80 7.61
C TRP A 295 -12.53 0.12 6.92
N THR A 296 -11.96 -0.34 5.81
CA THR A 296 -11.06 0.47 4.99
C THR A 296 -11.85 1.47 4.15
N PHE A 297 -11.41 2.73 4.15
CA PHE A 297 -11.92 3.74 3.24
C PHE A 297 -10.76 4.58 2.67
N LYS A 298 -11.01 5.29 1.60
CA LYS A 298 -10.05 6.24 1.04
C LYS A 298 -10.26 7.61 1.67
N LYS A 299 -9.19 8.25 2.14
CA LYS A 299 -9.24 9.62 2.70
C LYS A 299 -9.94 10.56 1.72
N GLY A 300 -10.84 11.40 2.23
CA GLY A 300 -11.68 12.29 1.44
C GLY A 300 -13.07 11.72 1.06
N MET A 301 -13.36 10.46 1.36
CA MET A 301 -14.69 9.89 1.16
C MET A 301 -15.71 10.49 2.15
N THR A 302 -16.93 10.71 1.66
CA THR A 302 -18.04 11.18 2.47
C THR A 302 -18.71 10.05 3.25
N ALA A 303 -19.49 10.39 4.29
CA ALA A 303 -20.21 9.41 5.09
C ALA A 303 -21.12 8.47 4.27
N PRO A 304 -21.91 8.93 3.27
CA PRO A 304 -22.67 8.03 2.40
C PRO A 304 -21.78 7.05 1.63
N GLN A 305 -20.65 7.50 1.09
CA GLN A 305 -19.71 6.64 0.37
C GLN A 305 -19.10 5.58 1.30
N CYS A 306 -18.78 5.94 2.53
CA CYS A 306 -18.32 4.99 3.54
C CYS A 306 -19.42 4.00 3.95
N ALA A 307 -20.67 4.44 4.09
CA ALA A 307 -21.82 3.55 4.29
C ALA A 307 -21.98 2.54 3.14
N GLY A 308 -21.68 2.97 1.92
CA GLY A 308 -21.67 2.14 0.71
C GLY A 308 -20.64 1.01 0.73
N ILE A 309 -19.55 1.16 1.47
CA ILE A 309 -18.54 0.11 1.69
C ILE A 309 -19.17 -1.08 2.44
N ILE A 310 -20.06 -0.82 3.38
CA ILE A 310 -20.78 -1.85 4.11
C ILE A 310 -21.81 -2.52 3.21
N HIS A 311 -22.68 -1.73 2.58
CA HIS A 311 -23.68 -2.19 1.64
C HIS A 311 -24.21 -1.05 0.76
N THR A 312 -24.45 -1.31 -0.51
CA THR A 312 -24.95 -0.31 -1.47
C THR A 312 -26.27 0.34 -1.06
N ASP A 313 -27.13 -0.39 -0.37
CA ASP A 313 -28.39 0.14 0.15
C ASP A 313 -28.16 1.16 1.26
N PHE A 314 -27.10 1.05 2.04
CA PHE A 314 -26.75 2.03 3.07
C PHE A 314 -26.37 3.38 2.45
N GLU A 315 -25.69 3.37 1.30
CA GLU A 315 -25.38 4.58 0.55
C GLU A 315 -26.67 5.22 -0.02
N ARG A 316 -27.50 4.41 -0.70
CA ARG A 316 -28.74 4.88 -1.33
C ARG A 316 -29.74 5.43 -0.33
N GLY A 317 -29.91 4.72 0.78
CA GLY A 317 -30.86 5.07 1.83
C GLY A 317 -30.28 5.95 2.93
N PHE A 318 -29.06 6.48 2.76
CA PHE A 318 -28.37 7.24 3.80
C PHE A 318 -29.20 8.43 4.31
N ILE A 319 -29.38 8.48 5.65
CA ILE A 319 -30.07 9.56 6.33
C ILE A 319 -29.05 10.43 7.07
N ARG A 320 -28.25 9.81 7.94
CA ARG A 320 -27.20 10.45 8.75
C ARG A 320 -26.24 9.41 9.30
N ALA A 321 -25.09 9.87 9.78
CA ALA A 321 -24.14 9.09 10.56
C ALA A 321 -24.11 9.62 12.01
N GLU A 322 -24.14 8.71 12.97
CA GLU A 322 -23.84 8.98 14.38
C GLU A 322 -22.36 8.68 14.56
N VAL A 323 -21.54 9.71 14.76
CA VAL A 323 -20.08 9.63 14.73
C VAL A 323 -19.50 10.02 16.09
N THR A 324 -18.64 9.16 16.60
CA THR A 324 -17.81 9.45 17.80
C THR A 324 -16.35 9.20 17.40
N SER A 325 -15.44 10.11 17.75
CA SER A 325 -14.01 9.83 17.53
C SER A 325 -13.57 8.65 18.40
N TYR A 326 -12.56 7.90 17.95
CA TYR A 326 -11.99 6.82 18.74
C TYR A 326 -11.62 7.26 20.17
N ASP A 327 -10.92 8.38 20.29
CA ASP A 327 -10.48 8.91 21.60
C ASP A 327 -11.67 9.20 22.51
N ASP A 328 -12.68 9.94 22.01
CA ASP A 328 -13.89 10.23 22.78
C ASP A 328 -14.68 8.95 23.15
N TYR A 329 -14.66 7.94 22.28
CA TYR A 329 -15.32 6.66 22.53
C TYR A 329 -14.64 5.90 23.67
N VAL A 330 -13.30 5.85 23.68
CA VAL A 330 -12.50 5.16 24.72
C VAL A 330 -12.57 5.94 26.04
N GLU A 331 -12.36 7.27 26.02
CA GLU A 331 -12.41 8.11 27.22
C GLU A 331 -13.75 8.03 27.96
N ASN A 332 -14.84 7.87 27.21
CA ASN A 332 -16.19 7.78 27.78
C ASN A 332 -16.72 6.35 27.93
N ASN A 333 -15.83 5.35 27.80
CA ASN A 333 -16.17 3.94 27.98
C ASN A 333 -17.35 3.48 27.11
N GLY A 334 -17.35 3.88 25.83
CA GLY A 334 -18.29 3.41 24.82
C GLY A 334 -19.31 4.43 24.34
N GLU A 335 -20.22 3.97 23.48
CA GLU A 335 -21.21 4.81 22.78
C GLU A 335 -22.12 5.58 23.75
N GLN A 336 -22.63 4.91 24.78
CA GLN A 336 -23.56 5.52 25.73
C GLN A 336 -22.88 6.64 26.53
N GLY A 337 -21.67 6.42 27.05
CA GLY A 337 -20.91 7.43 27.77
C GLY A 337 -20.54 8.63 26.89
N ALA A 338 -20.12 8.38 25.67
CA ALA A 338 -19.82 9.43 24.71
C ALA A 338 -21.06 10.27 24.36
N LYS A 339 -22.22 9.65 24.24
CA LYS A 339 -23.49 10.33 24.02
C LYS A 339 -23.90 11.21 25.21
N GLU A 340 -23.79 10.71 26.44
CA GLU A 340 -24.09 11.45 27.68
C GLU A 340 -23.11 12.62 27.87
N ALA A 341 -21.85 12.45 27.47
CA ALA A 341 -20.85 13.52 27.48
C ALA A 341 -21.00 14.52 26.33
N GLY A 342 -21.98 14.35 25.42
CA GLY A 342 -22.19 15.21 24.25
C GLY A 342 -21.11 15.11 23.17
N LYS A 343 -20.36 13.99 23.13
CA LYS A 343 -19.27 13.75 22.19
C LYS A 343 -19.72 13.07 20.89
N MET A 344 -20.89 12.43 20.88
CA MET A 344 -21.48 11.86 19.69
C MET A 344 -22.06 12.95 18.80
N ARG A 345 -21.60 13.03 17.57
CA ARG A 345 -22.04 13.99 16.55
C ARG A 345 -23.05 13.34 15.60
N LEU A 346 -23.98 14.14 15.12
CA LEU A 346 -24.90 13.75 14.05
C LEU A 346 -24.43 14.40 12.75
N GLU A 347 -23.92 13.61 11.83
CA GLU A 347 -23.29 14.08 10.61
C GLU A 347 -24.15 13.76 9.38
N GLY A 348 -24.18 14.72 8.44
CA GLY A 348 -24.94 14.63 7.20
C GLY A 348 -24.13 14.05 6.03
N LYS A 349 -24.70 14.22 4.82
CA LYS A 349 -24.15 13.66 3.57
C LYS A 349 -22.79 14.23 3.17
N GLU A 350 -22.50 15.47 3.58
CA GLU A 350 -21.25 16.17 3.22
C GLU A 350 -20.11 15.90 4.21
N TYR A 351 -20.37 15.12 5.27
CA TYR A 351 -19.34 14.81 6.25
C TYR A 351 -18.23 13.96 5.62
N ILE A 352 -17.00 14.46 5.71
CA ILE A 352 -15.80 13.74 5.29
C ILE A 352 -15.34 12.84 6.44
N MET A 353 -15.39 11.54 6.22
CA MET A 353 -14.99 10.53 7.20
C MET A 353 -13.54 10.72 7.64
N GLN A 354 -13.31 10.61 8.96
CA GLN A 354 -11.99 10.72 9.56
C GLN A 354 -11.47 9.35 9.97
N ASP A 355 -10.14 9.20 9.96
CA ASP A 355 -9.48 8.00 10.48
C ASP A 355 -9.78 7.85 11.97
N GLY A 356 -10.22 6.66 12.39
CA GLY A 356 -10.60 6.38 13.77
C GLY A 356 -12.03 6.73 14.15
N ASP A 357 -12.86 7.23 13.23
CA ASP A 357 -14.29 7.43 13.53
C ASP A 357 -14.98 6.11 13.87
N VAL A 358 -15.71 6.09 14.97
CA VAL A 358 -16.63 5.01 15.34
C VAL A 358 -18.04 5.44 14.93
N VAL A 359 -18.67 4.67 14.02
CA VAL A 359 -19.83 5.15 13.27
C VAL A 359 -21.02 4.20 13.36
N HIS A 360 -22.20 4.78 13.51
CA HIS A 360 -23.46 4.09 13.30
C HIS A 360 -24.24 4.80 12.19
N PHE A 361 -24.38 4.15 11.04
CA PHE A 361 -25.15 4.69 9.91
C PHE A 361 -26.64 4.48 10.10
N ARG A 362 -27.43 5.56 9.92
CA ARG A 362 -28.88 5.52 9.85
C ARG A 362 -29.31 5.63 8.39
N PHE A 363 -30.06 4.66 7.93
CA PHE A 363 -30.52 4.57 6.56
C PHE A 363 -31.96 4.05 6.51
N ASN A 364 -32.62 4.30 5.38
CA ASN A 364 -33.95 3.78 5.08
C ASN A 364 -33.99 3.31 3.62
N VAL A 365 -34.37 2.06 3.40
CA VAL A 365 -34.46 1.41 2.06
C VAL A 365 -35.89 1.03 1.78
#